data_64cabac812b0878d1c86ea68b3ae37be
#
_entry.id   64cabac812b0878d1c86ea68b3ae37be
#
_cell.length_a   1.000
_cell.length_b   1.000
_cell.length_c   1.000
_cell.angle_alpha   90.00
_cell.angle_beta   90.00
_cell.angle_gamma   90.00
#
_symmetry.space_group_name_H-M   'P 1'
#
loop_
_entity.id
_entity.type
_entity.pdbx_description
1 polymer ?
#
loop_
_entity_poly.entity_id
_entity_poly.type
_entity_poly.pdbx_seq_one_letter_code
_entity_poly.pdbx_strand_id
1 'polypeptide(L)'
;MSKSVKSSVRLICAVIYAVGVRLVRKYRPRVVLYYHGVDTASMEGFRKQIAYLARECRVVKLCDISRVSNEKEKTIVALTFDDAYTNLLDNAIPVLKEHGLPAAIFVPTGHIGQRPGWAMAPDCPEKDEFVMDEQQIVTLDKEGYEILSHTVSHSRLTELEDTDLEMELSHSKQRLEQILGHEVPAVSYPHGSYDARVYRATQKAGYQLGFTTYPNIVDNCADELRIGRFEVSPRDSMIAFKLKANGAYQANRCLINLKRLLVHRNHWK
;
A
#
# COMPACT_ATOMS: atom_id res chain seq x y z
N MET A 1 3.98 -17.13 -20.50
CA MET A 1 2.56 -16.87 -20.17
C MET A 1 2.25 -15.41 -20.37
N SER A 2 1.21 -15.06 -21.14
CA SER A 2 0.80 -13.67 -21.36
C SER A 2 0.32 -13.01 -20.05
N LYS A 3 0.31 -11.64 -20.01
CA LYS A 3 -0.21 -10.87 -18.85
C LYS A 3 -1.65 -11.30 -18.49
N SER A 4 -2.50 -11.56 -19.50
CA SER A 4 -3.89 -11.99 -19.37
C SER A 4 -4.02 -13.36 -18.68
N VAL A 5 -3.25 -14.37 -19.10
CA VAL A 5 -3.29 -15.73 -18.49
C VAL A 5 -2.84 -15.69 -17.03
N LYS A 6 -1.82 -14.88 -16.71
CA LYS A 6 -1.38 -14.71 -15.31
C LYS A 6 -2.46 -14.08 -14.43
N SER A 7 -3.21 -13.12 -14.96
CA SER A 7 -4.32 -12.48 -14.26
C SER A 7 -5.46 -13.47 -14.00
N SER A 8 -5.85 -14.27 -15.00
CA SER A 8 -6.90 -15.28 -14.86
C SER A 8 -6.57 -16.36 -13.84
N VAL A 9 -5.34 -16.87 -13.85
CA VAL A 9 -4.88 -17.86 -12.85
C VAL A 9 -4.94 -17.31 -11.44
N ARG A 10 -4.48 -16.06 -11.23
CA ARG A 10 -4.55 -15.40 -9.92
C ARG A 10 -5.99 -15.24 -9.43
N LEU A 11 -6.90 -14.89 -10.32
CA LEU A 11 -8.32 -14.74 -10.00
C LEU A 11 -8.93 -16.07 -9.58
N ILE A 12 -8.69 -17.14 -10.33
CA ILE A 12 -9.20 -18.50 -10.02
C ILE A 12 -8.68 -18.97 -8.66
N CYS A 13 -7.37 -18.85 -8.40
CA CYS A 13 -6.80 -19.21 -7.10
C CYS A 13 -7.44 -18.40 -5.94
N ALA A 14 -7.69 -17.11 -6.15
CA ALA A 14 -8.33 -16.27 -5.15
C ALA A 14 -9.78 -16.65 -4.90
N VAL A 15 -10.55 -17.04 -5.94
CA VAL A 15 -11.93 -17.52 -5.79
C VAL A 15 -11.98 -18.83 -5.00
N ILE A 16 -11.16 -19.81 -5.37
CA ILE A 16 -11.08 -21.10 -4.66
C ILE A 16 -10.72 -20.88 -3.19
N TYR A 17 -9.73 -20.03 -2.94
CA TYR A 17 -9.31 -19.69 -1.59
C TYR A 17 -10.43 -18.99 -0.80
N ALA A 18 -11.12 -18.04 -1.39
CA ALA A 18 -12.22 -17.30 -0.74
C ALA A 18 -13.35 -18.23 -0.30
N VAL A 19 -13.71 -19.21 -1.14
CA VAL A 19 -14.76 -20.21 -0.81
C VAL A 19 -14.28 -21.09 0.34
N GLY A 20 -13.07 -21.66 0.26
CA GLY A 20 -12.52 -22.54 1.30
C GLY A 20 -12.34 -21.84 2.65
N VAL A 21 -11.80 -20.63 2.64
CA VAL A 21 -11.54 -19.87 3.88
C VAL A 21 -12.82 -19.36 4.53
N ARG A 22 -13.86 -19.02 3.74
CA ARG A 22 -15.15 -18.57 4.28
C ARG A 22 -15.81 -19.66 5.14
N LEU A 23 -15.53 -20.93 4.87
CA LEU A 23 -16.07 -22.07 5.61
C LEU A 23 -15.32 -22.34 6.93
N VAL A 24 -14.06 -21.89 7.04
CA VAL A 24 -13.16 -22.27 8.15
C VAL A 24 -12.86 -21.10 9.10
N ARG A 25 -12.85 -19.86 8.59
CA ARG A 25 -12.49 -18.69 9.42
C ARG A 25 -13.62 -18.26 10.35
N LYS A 26 -13.27 -18.20 11.64
CA LYS A 26 -14.15 -17.68 12.70
C LYS A 26 -14.32 -16.15 12.63
N TYR A 27 -13.31 -15.43 12.13
CA TYR A 27 -13.27 -13.96 12.05
C TYR A 27 -12.94 -13.49 10.65
N ARG A 28 -13.43 -12.30 10.29
CA ARG A 28 -13.06 -11.63 9.05
C ARG A 28 -11.60 -11.12 9.14
N PRO A 29 -10.90 -11.07 8.01
CA PRO A 29 -9.51 -10.61 7.99
C PRO A 29 -9.39 -9.10 8.23
N ARG A 30 -8.19 -8.68 8.62
CA ARG A 30 -7.71 -7.30 8.51
C ARG A 30 -6.87 -7.20 7.25
N VAL A 31 -7.11 -6.18 6.43
CA VAL A 31 -6.53 -6.04 5.09
C VAL A 31 -6.05 -4.61 4.89
N VAL A 32 -4.85 -4.45 4.33
CA VAL A 32 -4.37 -3.15 3.86
C VAL A 32 -4.42 -3.16 2.34
N LEU A 33 -5.13 -2.19 1.76
CA LEU A 33 -5.21 -1.97 0.32
C LEU A 33 -4.33 -0.77 -0.05
N TYR A 34 -3.58 -0.88 -1.16
CA TYR A 34 -2.82 0.25 -1.66
C TYR A 34 -3.13 0.56 -3.12
N TYR A 35 -3.34 1.85 -3.37
CA TYR A 35 -3.42 2.48 -4.67
C TYR A 35 -2.14 3.29 -4.92
N HIS A 36 -1.96 3.76 -6.15
CA HIS A 36 -1.08 4.87 -6.49
C HIS A 36 -1.95 6.07 -6.87
N GLY A 37 -2.00 6.45 -8.13
CA GLY A 37 -2.88 7.52 -8.59
C GLY A 37 -4.32 7.07 -8.86
N VAL A 38 -5.21 8.06 -8.93
CA VAL A 38 -6.58 7.92 -9.42
C VAL A 38 -6.79 8.96 -10.52
N ASP A 39 -6.72 8.54 -11.77
CA ASP A 39 -6.97 9.43 -12.90
C ASP A 39 -8.47 9.61 -13.18
N THR A 40 -8.82 10.69 -13.86
CA THR A 40 -10.21 11.04 -14.19
C THR A 40 -10.92 9.93 -14.96
N ALA A 41 -10.24 9.24 -15.87
CA ALA A 41 -10.83 8.17 -16.68
C ALA A 41 -11.19 6.93 -15.86
N SER A 42 -10.59 6.75 -14.68
CA SER A 42 -10.83 5.61 -13.79
C SER A 42 -11.74 5.94 -12.59
N MET A 43 -12.21 7.17 -12.46
CA MET A 43 -13.03 7.65 -11.35
C MET A 43 -14.28 6.82 -11.08
N GLU A 44 -14.98 6.37 -12.12
CA GLU A 44 -16.20 5.57 -11.96
C GLU A 44 -15.91 4.25 -11.24
N GLY A 45 -14.82 3.60 -11.61
CA GLY A 45 -14.35 2.38 -10.95
C GLY A 45 -13.98 2.63 -9.49
N PHE A 46 -13.23 3.70 -9.23
CA PHE A 46 -12.86 4.11 -7.88
C PHE A 46 -14.08 4.38 -7.00
N ARG A 47 -15.06 5.18 -7.48
CA ARG A 47 -16.32 5.43 -6.75
C ARG A 47 -17.06 4.15 -6.37
N LYS A 48 -17.18 3.19 -7.30
CA LYS A 48 -17.79 1.88 -7.04
C LYS A 48 -17.03 1.10 -5.96
N GLN A 49 -15.72 1.15 -5.99
CA GLN A 49 -14.86 0.48 -5.01
C GLN A 49 -15.02 1.10 -3.62
N ILE A 50 -14.98 2.43 -3.51
CA ILE A 50 -15.12 3.15 -2.24
C ILE A 50 -16.54 2.97 -1.66
N ALA A 51 -17.59 3.06 -2.48
CA ALA A 51 -18.95 2.79 -2.05
C ALA A 51 -19.12 1.35 -1.52
N TYR A 52 -18.45 0.36 -2.14
CA TYR A 52 -18.42 -1.00 -1.61
C TYR A 52 -17.75 -1.07 -0.24
N LEU A 53 -16.58 -0.43 -0.05
CA LEU A 53 -15.88 -0.45 1.22
C LEU A 53 -16.70 0.21 2.33
N ALA A 54 -17.32 1.36 2.06
CA ALA A 54 -18.16 2.08 3.01
C ALA A 54 -19.35 1.23 3.51
N ARG A 55 -19.94 0.43 2.61
CA ARG A 55 -21.11 -0.40 2.94
C ARG A 55 -20.75 -1.73 3.58
N GLU A 56 -19.76 -2.43 3.02
CA GLU A 56 -19.51 -3.86 3.32
C GLU A 56 -18.31 -4.09 4.26
N CYS A 57 -17.46 -3.08 4.48
CA CYS A 57 -16.27 -3.20 5.31
C CYS A 57 -16.32 -2.22 6.48
N ARG A 58 -15.47 -2.45 7.47
CA ARG A 58 -15.09 -1.45 8.46
C ARG A 58 -13.76 -0.85 8.03
N VAL A 59 -13.78 0.39 7.55
CA VAL A 59 -12.56 1.10 7.19
C VAL A 59 -12.01 1.81 8.44
N VAL A 60 -10.71 1.64 8.69
CA VAL A 60 -10.01 2.17 9.86
C VAL A 60 -8.76 2.94 9.44
N LYS A 61 -8.23 3.78 10.32
CA LYS A 61 -6.92 4.40 10.14
C LYS A 61 -5.84 3.31 10.02
N LEU A 62 -4.82 3.58 9.22
CA LEU A 62 -3.75 2.62 8.94
C LEU A 62 -2.95 2.29 10.21
N CYS A 63 -2.61 3.30 11.01
CA CYS A 63 -1.84 3.10 12.24
C CYS A 63 -2.60 2.29 13.32
N ASP A 64 -3.90 2.12 13.17
CA ASP A 64 -4.71 1.30 14.07
C ASP A 64 -4.85 -0.16 13.59
N ILE A 65 -4.48 -0.48 12.36
CA ILE A 65 -4.80 -1.77 11.70
C ILE A 65 -4.33 -3.00 12.50
N SER A 66 -3.19 -2.92 13.16
CA SER A 66 -2.64 -4.02 13.97
C SER A 66 -3.34 -4.16 15.31
N ARG A 67 -3.92 -3.08 15.83
CA ARG A 67 -4.49 -2.99 17.19
C ARG A 67 -5.99 -3.25 17.23
N VAL A 68 -6.69 -3.06 16.12
CA VAL A 68 -8.14 -3.26 16.05
C VAL A 68 -8.47 -4.74 16.20
N SER A 69 -9.45 -5.03 17.06
CA SER A 69 -9.94 -6.40 17.27
C SER A 69 -10.63 -6.96 16.01
N ASN A 70 -10.39 -8.22 15.72
CA ASN A 70 -11.04 -8.90 14.60
C ASN A 70 -12.56 -8.96 14.78
N GLU A 71 -13.29 -8.77 13.69
CA GLU A 71 -14.75 -8.84 13.65
C GLU A 71 -15.26 -10.12 12.99
N LYS A 72 -16.51 -10.49 13.29
CA LYS A 72 -17.15 -11.65 12.67
C LYS A 72 -17.89 -11.30 11.37
N GLU A 73 -18.41 -10.08 11.30
CA GLU A 73 -19.34 -9.66 10.24
C GLU A 73 -18.64 -8.93 9.09
N LYS A 74 -17.79 -7.96 9.41
CA LYS A 74 -17.14 -7.10 8.41
C LYS A 74 -15.63 -7.33 8.35
N THR A 75 -15.08 -7.32 7.14
CA THR A 75 -13.64 -7.21 6.93
C THR A 75 -13.17 -5.83 7.38
N ILE A 76 -12.07 -5.78 8.13
CA ILE A 76 -11.44 -4.54 8.53
C ILE A 76 -10.44 -4.15 7.45
N VAL A 77 -10.55 -2.93 6.92
CA VAL A 77 -9.72 -2.45 5.81
C VAL A 77 -9.04 -1.15 6.20
N ALA A 78 -7.75 -1.02 5.90
CA ALA A 78 -7.09 0.27 5.84
C ALA A 78 -6.79 0.60 4.37
N LEU A 79 -7.02 1.87 4.00
CA LEU A 79 -6.75 2.38 2.66
C LEU A 79 -5.43 3.14 2.65
N THR A 80 -4.59 2.87 1.65
CA THR A 80 -3.35 3.61 1.46
C THR A 80 -3.17 4.05 0.02
N PHE A 81 -2.46 5.16 -0.16
CA PHE A 81 -2.02 5.67 -1.45
C PHE A 81 -0.51 5.86 -1.41
N ASP A 82 0.20 5.24 -2.31
CA ASP A 82 1.64 5.42 -2.45
C ASP A 82 1.92 6.61 -3.38
N ASP A 83 3.11 7.19 -3.29
CA ASP A 83 3.66 8.26 -4.15
C ASP A 83 3.06 9.66 -3.98
N ALA A 84 1.98 9.84 -3.24
CA ALA A 84 1.34 11.14 -2.96
C ALA A 84 1.08 12.00 -4.21
N TYR A 85 0.56 11.43 -5.28
CA TYR A 85 0.28 12.16 -6.52
C TYR A 85 -0.81 13.22 -6.35
N THR A 86 -0.63 14.37 -7.03
CA THR A 86 -1.59 15.50 -6.99
C THR A 86 -2.97 15.14 -7.50
N ASN A 87 -3.09 14.19 -8.42
CA ASN A 87 -4.40 13.72 -8.94
C ASN A 87 -5.30 13.11 -7.86
N LEU A 88 -4.75 12.75 -6.69
CA LEU A 88 -5.54 12.30 -5.56
C LEU A 88 -6.41 13.42 -4.99
N LEU A 89 -5.94 14.68 -5.02
CA LEU A 89 -6.64 15.85 -4.47
C LEU A 89 -7.97 16.10 -5.18
N ASP A 90 -7.96 15.98 -6.50
CA ASP A 90 -9.16 16.25 -7.33
C ASP A 90 -10.06 15.02 -7.47
N ASN A 91 -9.49 13.82 -7.40
CA ASN A 91 -10.19 12.60 -7.73
C ASN A 91 -10.49 11.71 -6.51
N ALA A 92 -9.49 11.33 -5.71
CA ALA A 92 -9.68 10.37 -4.63
C ALA A 92 -10.24 11.03 -3.36
N ILE A 93 -9.65 12.14 -2.92
CA ILE A 93 -9.99 12.81 -1.67
C ILE A 93 -11.46 13.23 -1.59
N PRO A 94 -12.07 13.85 -2.64
CA PRO A 94 -13.49 14.20 -2.59
C PRO A 94 -14.39 12.98 -2.38
N VAL A 95 -14.08 11.84 -3.02
CA VAL A 95 -14.86 10.60 -2.88
C VAL A 95 -14.71 9.99 -1.49
N LEU A 96 -13.50 10.03 -0.92
CA LEU A 96 -13.26 9.56 0.46
C LEU A 96 -14.02 10.43 1.48
N LYS A 97 -14.02 11.75 1.29
CA LYS A 97 -14.78 12.71 2.12
C LYS A 97 -16.28 12.47 2.05
N GLU A 98 -16.84 12.24 0.85
CA GLU A 98 -18.25 11.93 0.65
C GLU A 98 -18.71 10.71 1.48
N HIS A 99 -17.83 9.74 1.66
CA HIS A 99 -18.11 8.53 2.43
C HIS A 99 -17.57 8.55 3.87
N GLY A 100 -16.88 9.61 4.29
CA GLY A 100 -16.27 9.72 5.62
C GLY A 100 -15.20 8.67 5.89
N LEU A 101 -14.46 8.23 4.87
CA LEU A 101 -13.47 7.17 5.00
C LEU A 101 -12.07 7.73 5.24
N PRO A 102 -11.33 7.21 6.25
CA PRO A 102 -9.93 7.53 6.46
C PRO A 102 -9.05 6.88 5.39
N ALA A 103 -7.90 7.50 5.14
CA ALA A 103 -6.85 6.92 4.32
C ALA A 103 -5.47 7.41 4.77
N ALA A 104 -4.42 6.68 4.39
CA ALA A 104 -3.03 7.06 4.58
C ALA A 104 -2.37 7.32 3.23
N ILE A 105 -1.47 8.32 3.19
CA ILE A 105 -0.75 8.75 1.99
C ILE A 105 0.74 8.65 2.28
N PHE A 106 1.45 7.83 1.51
CA PHE A 106 2.89 7.65 1.62
C PHE A 106 3.63 8.57 0.67
N VAL A 107 4.49 9.44 1.23
CA VAL A 107 5.13 10.57 0.55
C VAL A 107 6.62 10.29 0.31
N PRO A 108 7.10 10.27 -0.95
CA PRO A 108 8.52 10.25 -1.28
C PRO A 108 9.10 11.67 -1.10
N THR A 109 9.78 11.91 0.02
CA THR A 109 10.08 13.26 0.52
C THR A 109 11.06 14.07 -0.33
N GLY A 110 11.91 13.40 -1.10
CA GLY A 110 12.83 14.04 -2.04
C GLY A 110 12.16 14.58 -3.30
N HIS A 111 10.87 14.24 -3.50
CA HIS A 111 10.12 14.63 -4.68
C HIS A 111 8.92 15.54 -4.38
N ILE A 112 8.77 16.02 -3.14
CA ILE A 112 7.69 16.94 -2.75
C ILE A 112 7.66 18.14 -3.69
N GLY A 113 6.50 18.40 -4.31
CA GLY A 113 6.28 19.47 -5.29
C GLY A 113 6.95 19.27 -6.65
N GLN A 114 7.49 18.09 -6.91
CA GLN A 114 8.21 17.77 -8.15
C GLN A 114 7.57 16.58 -8.89
N ARG A 115 7.99 16.35 -10.11
CA ARG A 115 7.65 15.12 -10.84
C ARG A 115 8.39 13.92 -10.25
N PRO A 116 7.84 12.69 -10.41
CA PRO A 116 8.55 11.46 -10.05
C PRO A 116 9.93 11.41 -10.69
N GLY A 117 10.97 11.21 -9.86
CA GLY A 117 12.37 11.09 -10.34
C GLY A 117 12.79 9.62 -10.54
N TRP A 118 11.94 8.66 -10.18
CA TRP A 118 12.22 7.24 -10.33
C TRP A 118 11.77 6.67 -11.66
N ALA A 119 12.35 5.54 -12.06
CA ALA A 119 12.03 4.90 -13.33
C ALA A 119 10.61 4.32 -13.32
N MET A 120 9.82 4.74 -14.28
CA MET A 120 8.45 4.28 -14.51
C MET A 120 8.31 3.66 -15.90
N ALA A 121 7.29 2.79 -16.08
CA ALA A 121 6.98 2.27 -17.40
C ALA A 121 6.55 3.41 -18.32
N PRO A 122 6.90 3.35 -19.64
CA PRO A 122 6.55 4.41 -20.58
C PRO A 122 5.05 4.70 -20.70
N ASP A 123 4.23 3.69 -20.42
CA ASP A 123 2.76 3.71 -20.43
C ASP A 123 2.14 3.93 -19.05
N CYS A 124 2.94 4.32 -18.04
CA CYS A 124 2.45 4.61 -16.71
C CYS A 124 1.63 5.91 -16.70
N PRO A 125 0.36 5.88 -16.25
CA PRO A 125 -0.48 7.07 -16.21
C PRO A 125 0.07 8.19 -15.32
N GLU A 126 0.78 7.82 -14.27
CA GLU A 126 1.31 8.74 -13.26
C GLU A 126 2.66 9.37 -13.65
N LYS A 127 3.21 9.02 -14.80
CA LYS A 127 4.54 9.48 -15.27
C LYS A 127 4.66 11.01 -15.34
N ASP A 128 3.58 11.69 -15.72
CA ASP A 128 3.55 13.15 -15.86
C ASP A 128 2.89 13.88 -14.68
N GLU A 129 2.48 13.13 -13.65
CA GLU A 129 1.92 13.68 -12.42
C GLU A 129 2.99 14.40 -11.57
N PHE A 130 2.54 15.21 -10.64
CA PHE A 130 3.39 15.78 -9.59
C PHE A 130 3.15 15.06 -8.28
N VAL A 131 4.16 14.98 -7.45
CA VAL A 131 4.02 14.69 -6.02
C VAL A 131 3.47 15.95 -5.35
N MET A 132 2.57 15.81 -4.41
CA MET A 132 2.00 16.92 -3.64
C MET A 132 3.10 17.81 -3.07
N ASP A 133 2.84 19.11 -3.02
CA ASP A 133 3.67 20.08 -2.31
C ASP A 133 3.43 20.05 -0.79
N GLU A 134 4.26 20.77 -0.03
CA GLU A 134 4.16 20.81 1.43
C GLU A 134 2.82 21.36 1.92
N GLN A 135 2.28 22.39 1.24
CA GLN A 135 1.01 22.98 1.63
C GLN A 135 -0.16 22.03 1.45
N GLN A 136 -0.15 21.24 0.37
CA GLN A 136 -1.14 20.20 0.08
C GLN A 136 -1.06 19.06 1.10
N ILE A 137 0.16 18.62 1.43
CA ILE A 137 0.44 17.61 2.46
C ILE A 137 -0.09 18.06 3.83
N VAL A 138 0.27 19.26 4.28
CA VAL A 138 -0.21 19.83 5.56
C VAL A 138 -1.73 20.00 5.58
N THR A 139 -2.33 20.35 4.45
CA THR A 139 -3.79 20.48 4.34
C THR A 139 -4.48 19.14 4.57
N LEU A 140 -4.01 18.08 3.94
CA LEU A 140 -4.58 16.73 4.10
C LEU A 140 -4.38 16.20 5.53
N ASP A 141 -3.22 16.45 6.13
CA ASP A 141 -2.95 16.08 7.53
C ASP A 141 -3.97 16.73 8.48
N LYS A 142 -4.20 18.06 8.33
CA LYS A 142 -5.21 18.81 9.12
C LYS A 142 -6.64 18.30 8.89
N GLU A 143 -6.92 17.76 7.73
CA GLU A 143 -8.20 17.13 7.40
C GLU A 143 -8.34 15.71 7.98
N GLY A 144 -7.29 15.19 8.62
CA GLY A 144 -7.28 13.91 9.34
C GLY A 144 -6.83 12.70 8.54
N TYR A 145 -6.26 12.90 7.33
CA TYR A 145 -5.55 11.86 6.60
C TYR A 145 -4.19 11.58 7.24
N GLU A 146 -3.76 10.33 7.22
CA GLU A 146 -2.45 9.95 7.77
C GLU A 146 -1.37 10.20 6.70
N ILE A 147 -0.45 11.14 6.95
CA ILE A 147 0.69 11.42 6.08
C ILE A 147 1.91 10.65 6.58
N LEU A 148 2.45 9.77 5.75
CA LEU A 148 3.44 8.78 6.13
C LEU A 148 4.59 8.72 5.14
N SER A 149 5.71 8.06 5.52
CA SER A 149 6.93 8.04 4.73
C SER A 149 6.90 7.02 3.58
N HIS A 150 7.37 7.47 2.40
CA HIS A 150 7.72 6.60 1.28
C HIS A 150 9.19 6.72 0.90
N THR A 151 10.07 6.87 1.90
CA THR A 151 11.50 7.14 1.78
C THR A 151 11.82 8.52 1.16
N VAL A 152 13.07 8.80 0.85
CA VAL A 152 13.47 10.07 0.22
C VAL A 152 13.29 10.00 -1.28
N SER A 153 14.01 9.08 -1.94
CA SER A 153 14.17 9.05 -3.40
C SER A 153 13.35 7.97 -4.11
N HIS A 154 12.51 7.23 -3.37
CA HIS A 154 11.76 6.06 -3.88
C HIS A 154 12.67 4.95 -4.44
N SER A 155 13.88 4.82 -3.91
CA SER A 155 14.85 3.81 -4.35
C SER A 155 14.52 2.41 -3.84
N ARG A 156 15.04 1.37 -4.52
CA ARG A 156 14.98 -0.02 -4.04
C ARG A 156 15.94 -0.19 -2.88
N LEU A 157 15.43 -0.19 -1.66
CA LEU A 157 16.22 -0.17 -0.43
C LEU A 157 17.21 -1.33 -0.30
N THR A 158 16.89 -2.51 -0.86
CA THR A 158 17.80 -3.68 -0.83
C THR A 158 18.98 -3.55 -1.78
N GLU A 159 19.00 -2.58 -2.67
CA GLU A 159 20.07 -2.33 -3.64
C GLU A 159 21.03 -1.21 -3.17
N LEU A 160 20.70 -0.54 -2.05
CA LEU A 160 21.51 0.56 -1.49
C LEU A 160 22.61 0.04 -0.56
N GLU A 161 23.70 0.80 -0.45
CA GLU A 161 24.68 0.65 0.61
C GLU A 161 24.07 1.05 1.96
N ASP A 162 24.67 0.59 3.08
CA ASP A 162 24.08 0.77 4.42
C ASP A 162 23.89 2.25 4.80
N THR A 163 24.84 3.12 4.44
CA THR A 163 24.74 4.57 4.69
C THR A 163 23.58 5.22 3.94
N ASP A 164 23.41 4.89 2.66
CA ASP A 164 22.33 5.44 1.85
C ASP A 164 20.97 4.89 2.30
N LEU A 165 20.92 3.61 2.66
CA LEU A 165 19.73 2.99 3.23
C LEU A 165 19.28 3.67 4.52
N GLU A 166 20.21 3.97 5.44
CA GLU A 166 19.91 4.67 6.69
C GLU A 166 19.43 6.11 6.40
N MET A 167 20.04 6.81 5.44
CA MET A 167 19.62 8.16 5.04
C MET A 167 18.22 8.16 4.42
N GLU A 168 17.90 7.24 3.52
CA GLU A 168 16.58 7.11 2.90
C GLU A 168 15.45 7.01 3.94
N LEU A 169 15.68 6.25 5.00
CA LEU A 169 14.69 6.02 6.04
C LEU A 169 14.65 7.17 7.06
N SER A 170 15.82 7.59 7.60
CA SER A 170 15.87 8.58 8.67
C SER A 170 15.52 9.98 8.18
N HIS A 171 16.07 10.42 7.02
CA HIS A 171 15.80 11.76 6.50
C HIS A 171 14.36 11.92 6.04
N SER A 172 13.77 10.87 5.45
CA SER A 172 12.34 10.93 5.09
C SER A 172 11.45 11.12 6.32
N LYS A 173 11.70 10.35 7.40
CA LYS A 173 10.98 10.52 8.66
C LYS A 173 11.13 11.94 9.20
N GLN A 174 12.37 12.39 9.38
CA GLN A 174 12.67 13.72 9.92
C GLN A 174 12.05 14.85 9.09
N ARG A 175 12.12 14.74 7.75
CA ARG A 175 11.55 15.75 6.85
C ARG A 175 10.04 15.87 7.01
N LEU A 176 9.32 14.76 7.06
CA LEU A 176 7.87 14.78 7.27
C LEU A 176 7.50 15.29 8.67
N GLU A 177 8.22 14.88 9.71
CA GLU A 177 7.99 15.36 11.07
C GLU A 177 8.22 16.88 11.21
N GLN A 178 9.20 17.43 10.47
CA GLN A 178 9.40 18.88 10.38
C GLN A 178 8.25 19.60 9.69
N ILE A 179 7.69 19.03 8.61
CA ILE A 179 6.57 19.61 7.86
C ILE A 179 5.28 19.53 8.67
N LEU A 180 5.02 18.42 9.34
CA LEU A 180 3.74 18.12 10.00
C LEU A 180 3.70 18.59 11.46
N GLY A 181 4.84 18.67 12.13
CA GLY A 181 4.94 19.04 13.54
C GLY A 181 4.58 17.90 14.51
N HIS A 182 4.46 16.67 14.04
CA HIS A 182 4.17 15.48 14.85
C HIS A 182 4.92 14.23 14.34
N GLU A 183 4.91 13.15 15.12
CA GLU A 183 5.59 11.90 14.77
C GLU A 183 5.00 11.24 13.52
N VAL A 184 5.90 10.68 12.67
CA VAL A 184 5.57 9.87 11.50
C VAL A 184 5.95 8.40 11.79
N PRO A 185 5.00 7.59 12.26
CA PRO A 185 5.30 6.27 12.81
C PRO A 185 5.47 5.17 11.76
N ALA A 186 5.16 5.42 10.49
CA ALA A 186 5.08 4.37 9.49
C ALA A 186 5.80 4.70 8.18
N VAL A 187 6.30 3.64 7.52
CA VAL A 187 6.94 3.70 6.20
C VAL A 187 6.38 2.62 5.26
N SER A 188 6.17 2.98 4.00
CA SER A 188 5.97 2.02 2.91
C SER A 188 7.29 1.84 2.16
N TYR A 189 7.72 0.59 1.97
CA TYR A 189 8.95 0.28 1.25
C TYR A 189 8.71 0.36 -0.26
N PRO A 190 9.40 1.25 -1.00
CA PRO A 190 9.27 1.34 -2.44
C PRO A 190 9.48 -0.01 -3.13
N HIS A 191 8.61 -0.35 -4.08
CA HIS A 191 8.61 -1.65 -4.78
C HIS A 191 8.43 -2.88 -3.86
N GLY A 192 8.13 -2.70 -2.57
CA GLY A 192 8.17 -3.75 -1.57
C GLY A 192 9.58 -4.30 -1.32
N SER A 193 10.61 -3.49 -1.59
CA SER A 193 12.03 -3.84 -1.43
C SER A 193 12.38 -3.97 0.04
N TYR A 194 12.57 -5.22 0.50
CA TYR A 194 12.68 -5.53 1.91
C TYR A 194 13.55 -6.78 2.15
N ASP A 195 14.50 -6.66 3.07
CA ASP A 195 15.34 -7.74 3.59
C ASP A 195 15.68 -7.49 5.08
N ALA A 196 16.60 -8.30 5.66
CA ALA A 196 17.00 -8.15 7.05
C ALA A 196 17.82 -6.86 7.33
N ARG A 197 18.48 -6.27 6.33
CA ARG A 197 19.20 -4.99 6.44
C ARG A 197 18.19 -3.85 6.53
N VAL A 198 17.24 -3.83 5.60
CA VAL A 198 16.14 -2.85 5.57
C VAL A 198 15.35 -2.90 6.88
N TYR A 199 15.05 -4.10 7.39
CA TYR A 199 14.38 -4.27 8.69
C TYR A 199 15.13 -3.53 9.82
N ARG A 200 16.42 -3.81 9.98
CA ARG A 200 17.22 -3.19 11.04
C ARG A 200 17.35 -1.67 10.88
N ALA A 201 17.53 -1.20 9.65
CA ALA A 201 17.59 0.24 9.36
C ALA A 201 16.25 0.94 9.65
N THR A 202 15.12 0.32 9.31
CA THR A 202 13.77 0.84 9.62
C THR A 202 13.56 0.94 11.13
N GLN A 203 13.95 -0.09 11.87
CA GLN A 203 13.88 -0.11 13.34
C GLN A 203 14.78 0.98 13.94
N LYS A 204 16.02 1.13 13.44
CA LYS A 204 16.97 2.17 13.87
C LYS A 204 16.46 3.59 13.58
N ALA A 205 15.77 3.80 12.46
CA ALA A 205 15.13 5.07 12.12
C ALA A 205 13.91 5.39 13.01
N GLY A 206 13.44 4.45 13.84
CA GLY A 206 12.37 4.66 14.82
C GLY A 206 10.97 4.55 14.21
N TYR A 207 10.79 3.88 13.07
CA TYR A 207 9.47 3.53 12.59
C TYR A 207 8.85 2.40 13.41
N GLN A 208 7.55 2.49 13.66
CA GLN A 208 6.76 1.49 14.38
C GLN A 208 6.08 0.50 13.41
N LEU A 209 5.73 0.98 12.21
CA LEU A 209 5.05 0.18 11.19
C LEU A 209 5.81 0.25 9.86
N GLY A 210 5.92 -0.90 9.18
CA GLY A 210 6.53 -1.01 7.87
C GLY A 210 5.66 -1.81 6.90
N PHE A 211 5.40 -1.26 5.71
CA PHE A 211 4.46 -1.84 4.75
C PHE A 211 5.17 -2.31 3.49
N THR A 212 4.91 -3.56 3.11
CA THR A 212 5.42 -4.20 1.89
C THR A 212 4.34 -4.32 0.83
N THR A 213 4.71 -4.69 -0.39
CA THR A 213 3.78 -5.05 -1.47
C THR A 213 3.43 -6.56 -1.48
N TYR A 214 3.84 -7.29 -0.45
CA TYR A 214 3.57 -8.72 -0.36
C TYR A 214 2.11 -8.96 0.05
N PRO A 215 1.31 -9.70 -0.76
CA PRO A 215 -0.12 -9.86 -0.49
C PRO A 215 -0.36 -10.76 0.72
N ASN A 216 -0.60 -10.15 1.86
CA ASN A 216 -0.92 -10.84 3.10
C ASN A 216 -1.96 -10.08 3.91
N ILE A 217 -2.78 -10.82 4.64
CA ILE A 217 -3.65 -10.23 5.66
C ILE A 217 -2.83 -9.84 6.89
N VAL A 218 -3.35 -8.91 7.67
CA VAL A 218 -2.79 -8.57 8.98
C VAL A 218 -3.36 -9.53 10.02
N ASP A 219 -2.53 -10.37 10.58
CA ASP A 219 -2.91 -11.28 11.67
C ASP A 219 -2.34 -10.79 13.02
N ASN A 220 -2.68 -11.46 14.10
CA ASN A 220 -2.26 -11.06 15.45
C ASN A 220 -0.75 -11.33 15.72
N CYS A 221 -0.09 -12.07 14.86
CA CYS A 221 1.33 -12.38 14.92
C CYS A 221 2.10 -11.64 13.81
N ALA A 222 1.48 -10.65 13.15
CA ALA A 222 2.12 -9.91 12.09
C ALA A 222 3.32 -9.13 12.66
N ASP A 223 4.46 -9.24 11.97
CA ASP A 223 5.60 -8.38 12.21
C ASP A 223 5.25 -6.97 11.77
N GLU A 224 5.19 -6.03 12.70
CA GLU A 224 4.74 -4.65 12.47
C GLU A 224 5.62 -3.90 11.47
N LEU A 225 6.88 -4.27 11.31
CA LEU A 225 7.76 -3.72 10.27
C LEU A 225 7.71 -4.47 8.94
N ARG A 226 6.78 -5.43 8.79
CA ARG A 226 6.61 -6.23 7.56
C ARG A 226 5.15 -6.54 7.24
N ILE A 227 4.29 -5.56 7.37
CA ILE A 227 2.86 -5.71 7.07
C ILE A 227 2.65 -5.84 5.56
N GLY A 228 1.93 -6.89 5.15
CA GLY A 228 1.58 -7.11 3.76
C GLY A 228 0.41 -6.25 3.31
N ARG A 229 0.38 -5.91 2.01
CA ARG A 229 -0.70 -5.13 1.40
C ARG A 229 -1.17 -5.77 0.09
N PHE A 230 -2.37 -5.43 -0.33
CA PHE A 230 -2.94 -5.86 -1.60
C PHE A 230 -3.03 -4.67 -2.55
N GLU A 231 -2.31 -4.78 -3.67
CA GLU A 231 -2.41 -3.81 -4.76
C GLU A 231 -3.84 -3.80 -5.33
N VAL A 232 -4.41 -2.62 -5.43
CA VAL A 232 -5.69 -2.36 -6.08
C VAL A 232 -5.54 -1.24 -7.09
N SER A 233 -6.36 -1.32 -8.14
CA SER A 233 -6.44 -0.27 -9.15
C SER A 233 -7.89 0.16 -9.31
N PRO A 234 -8.15 1.45 -9.57
CA PRO A 234 -9.49 1.89 -9.96
C PRO A 234 -10.06 1.13 -11.17
N ARG A 235 -9.18 0.53 -12.00
CA ARG A 235 -9.54 -0.28 -13.18
C ARG A 235 -9.78 -1.75 -12.88
N ASP A 236 -9.60 -2.21 -11.64
CA ASP A 236 -9.93 -3.58 -11.25
C ASP A 236 -11.42 -3.86 -11.45
N SER A 237 -11.75 -5.03 -11.98
CA SER A 237 -13.15 -5.49 -11.96
C SER A 237 -13.63 -5.58 -10.51
N MET A 238 -14.93 -5.30 -10.26
CA MET A 238 -15.48 -5.39 -8.90
C MET A 238 -15.31 -6.77 -8.26
N ILE A 239 -15.25 -7.84 -9.07
CA ILE A 239 -14.96 -9.20 -8.56
C ILE A 239 -13.53 -9.27 -8.02
N ALA A 240 -12.54 -8.83 -8.80
CA ALA A 240 -11.16 -8.83 -8.38
C ALA A 240 -10.94 -7.93 -7.14
N PHE A 241 -11.52 -6.73 -7.16
CA PHE A 241 -11.45 -5.80 -6.03
C PHE A 241 -12.04 -6.40 -4.74
N LYS A 242 -13.25 -6.97 -4.78
CA LYS A 242 -13.88 -7.61 -3.62
C LYS A 242 -13.05 -8.76 -3.07
N LEU A 243 -12.42 -9.57 -3.91
CA LEU A 243 -11.53 -10.64 -3.49
C LEU A 243 -10.25 -10.10 -2.81
N LYS A 244 -9.67 -9.01 -3.33
CA LYS A 244 -8.53 -8.31 -2.71
C LYS A 244 -8.94 -7.72 -1.35
N ALA A 245 -10.04 -6.98 -1.31
CA ALA A 245 -10.58 -6.36 -0.09
C ALA A 245 -10.93 -7.37 1.01
N ASN A 246 -11.20 -8.64 0.66
CA ASN A 246 -11.41 -9.72 1.60
C ASN A 246 -10.17 -10.61 1.85
N GLY A 247 -9.00 -10.17 1.38
CA GLY A 247 -7.72 -10.85 1.61
C GLY A 247 -7.54 -12.17 0.83
N ALA A 248 -8.42 -12.49 -0.13
CA ALA A 248 -8.38 -13.76 -0.85
C ALA A 248 -7.15 -13.86 -1.77
N TYR A 249 -6.59 -12.75 -2.22
CA TYR A 249 -5.38 -12.71 -3.04
C TYR A 249 -4.10 -13.16 -2.30
N GLN A 250 -4.15 -13.38 -0.99
CA GLN A 250 -3.02 -14.01 -0.28
C GLN A 250 -2.75 -15.45 -0.78
N ALA A 251 -3.72 -16.13 -1.39
CA ALA A 251 -3.51 -17.41 -2.06
C ALA A 251 -2.40 -17.34 -3.13
N ASN A 252 -2.17 -16.17 -3.71
CA ASN A 252 -1.12 -15.93 -4.70
C ASN A 252 0.31 -15.93 -4.11
N ARG A 253 0.46 -15.97 -2.77
CA ARG A 253 1.76 -16.06 -2.08
C ARG A 253 2.58 -17.25 -2.58
N CYS A 254 1.95 -18.41 -2.74
CA CYS A 254 2.63 -19.60 -3.24
C CYS A 254 3.19 -19.37 -4.65
N LEU A 255 2.46 -18.68 -5.53
CA LEU A 255 2.92 -18.35 -6.88
C LEU A 255 4.07 -17.34 -6.87
N ILE A 256 4.05 -16.39 -5.95
CA ILE A 256 5.12 -15.37 -5.78
C ILE A 256 6.38 -16.06 -5.24
N ASN A 257 6.24 -16.89 -4.22
CA ASN A 257 7.36 -17.62 -3.62
C ASN A 257 8.01 -18.59 -4.61
N LEU A 258 7.19 -19.31 -5.40
CA LEU A 258 7.70 -20.20 -6.45
C LEU A 258 8.53 -19.42 -7.49
N LYS A 259 8.09 -18.23 -7.89
CA LYS A 259 8.86 -17.37 -8.80
C LYS A 259 10.17 -16.91 -8.18
N ARG A 260 10.18 -16.49 -6.90
CA ARG A 260 11.42 -16.10 -6.21
C ARG A 260 12.41 -17.24 -6.15
N LEU A 261 11.97 -18.45 -5.82
CA LEU A 261 12.82 -19.65 -5.81
C LEU A 261 13.40 -19.98 -7.20
N LEU A 262 12.63 -19.81 -8.27
CA LEU A 262 13.09 -20.06 -9.63
C LEU A 262 14.09 -19.00 -10.13
N VAL A 263 13.92 -17.73 -9.74
CA VAL A 263 14.84 -16.65 -10.08
C VAL A 263 16.17 -16.83 -9.34
N HIS A 264 16.15 -17.15 -8.05
CA HIS A 264 17.38 -17.39 -7.29
C HIS A 264 18.15 -18.64 -7.76
N ARG A 265 17.46 -19.68 -8.28
CA ARG A 265 18.14 -20.85 -8.87
C ARG A 265 18.90 -20.55 -10.16
N ASN A 266 18.55 -19.49 -10.88
CA ASN A 266 19.22 -19.11 -12.13
C ASN A 266 20.47 -18.24 -11.93
N HIS A 267 20.72 -17.75 -10.71
CA HIS A 267 21.94 -17.00 -10.37
C HIS A 267 23.07 -17.89 -9.82
N TRP A 268 22.85 -19.21 -9.71
CA TRP A 268 23.85 -20.20 -9.27
C TRP A 268 24.24 -21.18 -10.40
N LYS A 269 24.16 -20.78 -11.67
CA LYS A 269 24.72 -21.52 -12.80
C LYS A 269 25.69 -20.64 -13.57
#